data_140bd0a251f206bce56c9ff17525097b
#
_entry.id   140bd0a251f206bce56c9ff17525097b
#
_cell.length_a   1.000
_cell.length_b   1.000
_cell.length_c   1.000
_cell.angle_alpha   90.00
_cell.angle_beta   90.00
_cell.angle_gamma   90.00
#
_symmetry.space_group_name_H-M   'P 1'
#
loop_
_entity.id
_entity.type
_entity.pdbx_description
1 polymer ?
#
loop_
_entity_poly.entity_id
_entity_poly.type
_entity_poly.pdbx_seq_one_letter_code
_entity_poly.pdbx_strand_id
1 'polypeptide(L)'
;MDEHVIPSKVRSERSPAYIINSVIALIIMIGFKYVVPASDPLTPLGVEILGILLGTLYGWLIVDDVIWPSIACLILLGLSGFMTVPEAFAEGFGNNSVLLMLFFFLFTNILNSAGIIEFIAKWIATRKIAYGKPWVLSILLMFAGIACFFMVSGTAAFLVMMPLVKSIASLYEFRPGSKWPLAIIFGFVYVGSTSYILLPYKSLPLIVFGVYEATTGEEIAVGPYMFIIAVSTVVALGFFFFFTKFILKPDVRPIVEHDIDTSKPLVLTSYQKFVLGYFCVVLLLLILPNLLPASLPIIGTLKEIGNVGMLLLSIVVFLAFQIKDSITLNELFAQNVAWRIIFLLAAAMAIAKPFTAEETGISAWIVELVTPIVAGRSTFMFIVLISVICAVLVNLANNQAICALFTPIVLTVGTALDANLPMLVVCMMAACNIGIITPPATTLSALLHSETAWIPGRLAYVYGFIYTMFNLLNTIFIIYPLSAMLL
;
A
#
# COMPACT_ATOMS: atom_id res chain seq x y z
N MET A 1 -5.88 -41.80 6.19
CA MET A 1 -4.49 -41.42 6.46
C MET A 1 -3.82 -41.20 5.10
N ASP A 2 -4.09 -40.04 4.49
CA ASP A 2 -3.41 -39.65 3.26
C ASP A 2 -2.56 -38.42 3.63
N GLU A 3 -1.25 -38.66 3.70
CA GLU A 3 -0.26 -37.60 3.85
C GLU A 3 -0.34 -36.70 2.62
N HIS A 4 -0.90 -35.51 2.77
CA HIS A 4 -0.73 -34.43 1.82
C HIS A 4 0.77 -34.05 1.78
N VAL A 5 1.49 -34.72 0.91
CA VAL A 5 2.83 -34.32 0.51
C VAL A 5 2.72 -32.97 -0.16
N ILE A 6 3.06 -31.90 0.57
CA ILE A 6 3.27 -30.58 0.00
C ILE A 6 4.36 -30.74 -1.07
N PRO A 7 4.08 -30.46 -2.36
CA PRO A 7 5.11 -30.56 -3.38
C PRO A 7 6.25 -29.63 -2.99
N SER A 8 7.44 -30.20 -2.76
CA SER A 8 8.66 -29.45 -2.55
C SER A 8 8.84 -28.54 -3.77
N LYS A 9 8.56 -27.24 -3.61
CA LYS A 9 9.00 -26.23 -4.58
C LYS A 9 10.48 -26.46 -4.77
N VAL A 10 10.89 -26.87 -5.98
CA VAL A 10 12.28 -26.91 -6.40
C VAL A 10 12.89 -25.57 -5.98
N ARG A 11 13.81 -25.60 -5.01
CA ARG A 11 14.58 -24.41 -4.65
C ARG A 11 15.34 -24.01 -5.90
N SER A 12 14.91 -22.95 -6.58
CA SER A 12 15.74 -22.31 -7.58
C SER A 12 16.99 -21.85 -6.84
N GLU A 13 18.15 -22.31 -7.30
CA GLU A 13 19.43 -21.85 -6.77
C GLU A 13 19.45 -20.33 -6.87
N ARG A 14 19.81 -19.67 -5.77
CA ARG A 14 19.90 -18.20 -5.74
C ARG A 14 20.93 -17.80 -6.79
N SER A 15 20.56 -16.86 -7.66
CA SER A 15 21.45 -16.42 -8.75
C SER A 15 22.76 -15.84 -8.16
N PRO A 16 23.90 -15.98 -8.85
CA PRO A 16 25.15 -15.34 -8.44
C PRO A 16 24.99 -13.84 -8.18
N ALA A 17 24.16 -13.16 -8.97
CA ALA A 17 23.84 -11.75 -8.80
C ALA A 17 23.16 -11.47 -7.44
N TYR A 18 22.25 -12.34 -6.98
CA TYR A 18 21.63 -12.21 -5.65
C TYR A 18 22.69 -12.24 -4.55
N ILE A 19 23.63 -13.20 -4.62
CA ILE A 19 24.69 -13.35 -3.60
C ILE A 19 25.60 -12.13 -3.61
N ILE A 20 26.06 -11.70 -4.78
CA ILE A 20 26.93 -10.53 -4.94
C ILE A 20 26.25 -9.27 -4.37
N ASN A 21 25.01 -9.00 -4.76
CA ASN A 21 24.27 -7.84 -4.27
C ASN A 21 23.98 -7.92 -2.76
N SER A 22 23.75 -9.12 -2.22
CA SER A 22 23.61 -9.32 -0.76
C SER A 22 24.90 -8.98 -0.01
N VAL A 23 26.05 -9.39 -0.54
CA VAL A 23 27.36 -9.04 0.03
C VAL A 23 27.60 -7.52 -0.06
N ILE A 24 27.28 -6.90 -1.18
CA ILE A 24 27.38 -5.43 -1.34
C ILE A 24 26.50 -4.72 -0.29
N ALA A 25 25.25 -5.16 -0.09
CA ALA A 25 24.37 -4.60 0.94
C ALA A 25 25.00 -4.65 2.33
N LEU A 26 25.56 -5.81 2.72
CA LEU A 26 26.25 -5.96 4.01
C LEU A 26 27.51 -5.11 4.11
N ILE A 27 28.29 -5.00 3.02
CA ILE A 27 29.46 -4.11 2.97
C ILE A 27 29.04 -2.67 3.18
N ILE A 28 27.95 -2.21 2.57
CA ILE A 28 27.42 -0.86 2.79
C ILE A 28 26.99 -0.70 4.26
N MET A 29 26.17 -1.62 4.80
CA MET A 29 25.68 -1.53 6.18
C MET A 29 26.82 -1.40 7.21
N ILE A 30 27.89 -2.17 7.04
CA ILE A 30 28.98 -2.27 8.04
C ILE A 30 30.16 -1.37 7.67
N GLY A 31 30.47 -1.26 6.38
CA GLY A 31 31.69 -0.64 5.87
C GLY A 31 31.57 0.88 5.68
N PHE A 32 30.36 1.41 5.56
CA PHE A 32 30.14 2.83 5.24
C PHE A 32 30.86 3.78 6.21
N LYS A 33 30.82 3.48 7.51
CA LYS A 33 31.50 4.27 8.57
C LYS A 33 33.02 4.31 8.45
N TYR A 34 33.65 3.38 7.73
CA TYR A 34 35.11 3.36 7.55
C TYR A 34 35.55 4.10 6.29
N VAL A 35 34.62 4.38 5.37
CA VAL A 35 34.90 5.03 4.08
C VAL A 35 34.47 6.51 4.12
N VAL A 36 33.34 6.80 4.77
CA VAL A 36 32.78 8.15 4.85
C VAL A 36 33.20 8.78 6.19
N PRO A 37 34.01 9.85 6.16
CA PRO A 37 34.38 10.56 7.38
C PRO A 37 33.18 11.31 7.96
N ALA A 38 33.08 11.35 9.29
CA ALA A 38 32.13 12.21 9.95
C ALA A 38 32.55 13.68 9.72
N SER A 39 31.57 14.51 9.41
CA SER A 39 31.75 15.96 9.23
C SER A 39 30.59 16.69 9.87
N ASP A 40 30.86 17.70 10.67
CA ASP A 40 29.81 18.50 11.30
C ASP A 40 28.73 18.90 10.26
N PRO A 41 27.43 18.74 10.56
CA PRO A 41 26.81 18.27 11.82
C PRO A 41 26.66 16.75 11.94
N LEU A 42 27.07 15.96 10.96
CA LEU A 42 26.92 14.49 10.94
C LEU A 42 27.98 13.85 11.86
N THR A 43 27.53 13.19 12.92
CA THR A 43 28.41 12.53 13.89
C THR A 43 28.92 11.17 13.40
N PRO A 44 29.98 10.57 14.00
CA PRO A 44 30.38 9.20 13.66
C PRO A 44 29.27 8.17 13.82
N LEU A 45 28.42 8.33 14.84
CA LEU A 45 27.22 7.51 15.04
C LEU A 45 26.20 7.71 13.91
N GLY A 46 26.00 8.95 13.49
CA GLY A 46 25.12 9.27 12.35
C GLY A 46 25.61 8.65 11.04
N VAL A 47 26.93 8.66 10.77
CA VAL A 47 27.51 8.00 9.59
C VAL A 47 27.25 6.49 9.63
N GLU A 48 27.43 5.86 10.80
CA GLU A 48 27.14 4.43 10.97
C GLU A 48 25.67 4.10 10.69
N ILE A 49 24.75 4.86 11.27
CA ILE A 49 23.30 4.68 11.06
C ILE A 49 22.89 4.94 9.61
N LEU A 50 23.48 5.94 8.94
CA LEU A 50 23.26 6.15 7.50
C LEU A 50 23.77 4.97 6.69
N GLY A 51 24.89 4.38 7.02
CA GLY A 51 25.40 3.17 6.39
C GLY A 51 24.43 1.99 6.54
N ILE A 52 23.91 1.78 7.75
CA ILE A 52 22.89 0.75 8.02
C ILE A 52 21.65 1.01 7.19
N LEU A 53 21.14 2.24 7.15
CA LEU A 53 19.97 2.61 6.33
C LEU A 53 20.23 2.38 4.85
N LEU A 54 21.32 2.90 4.29
CA LEU A 54 21.63 2.79 2.86
C LEU A 54 21.81 1.34 2.42
N GLY A 55 22.50 0.51 3.22
CA GLY A 55 22.64 -0.91 2.95
C GLY A 55 21.33 -1.68 3.06
N THR A 56 20.45 -1.32 4.01
CA THR A 56 19.09 -1.86 4.14
C THR A 56 18.28 -1.54 2.89
N LEU A 57 18.31 -0.29 2.45
CA LEU A 57 17.63 0.16 1.24
C LEU A 57 18.17 -0.55 -0.02
N TYR A 58 19.49 -0.71 -0.13
CA TYR A 58 20.08 -1.49 -1.22
C TYR A 58 19.55 -2.93 -1.22
N GLY A 59 19.41 -3.55 -0.05
CA GLY A 59 18.79 -4.86 0.11
C GLY A 59 17.34 -4.89 -0.34
N TRP A 60 16.53 -3.91 0.06
CA TRP A 60 15.12 -3.82 -0.32
C TRP A 60 14.90 -3.56 -1.80
N LEU A 61 15.75 -2.74 -2.45
CA LEU A 61 15.54 -2.22 -3.80
C LEU A 61 16.29 -3.01 -4.88
N ILE A 62 17.52 -3.43 -4.61
CA ILE A 62 18.40 -4.05 -5.61
C ILE A 62 18.48 -5.56 -5.45
N VAL A 63 18.58 -6.05 -4.21
CA VAL A 63 18.54 -7.50 -3.94
C VAL A 63 17.13 -8.06 -4.11
N ASP A 64 16.12 -7.22 -3.97
CA ASP A 64 14.69 -7.58 -3.94
C ASP A 64 14.34 -8.58 -2.84
N ASP A 65 15.11 -8.56 -1.76
CA ASP A 65 14.80 -9.26 -0.51
C ASP A 65 14.57 -8.21 0.60
N VAL A 66 13.52 -8.39 1.36
CA VAL A 66 13.13 -7.43 2.39
C VAL A 66 13.37 -7.99 3.78
N ILE A 67 13.26 -9.30 3.97
CA ILE A 67 13.27 -9.91 5.30
C ILE A 67 14.66 -9.84 5.93
N TRP A 68 15.68 -10.41 5.27
CA TRP A 68 17.00 -10.46 5.86
C TRP A 68 17.65 -9.07 6.01
N PRO A 69 17.50 -8.10 5.05
CA PRO A 69 18.04 -6.76 5.28
C PRO A 69 17.37 -6.02 6.45
N SER A 70 16.06 -6.24 6.65
CA SER A 70 15.33 -5.68 7.80
C SER A 70 15.84 -6.28 9.13
N ILE A 71 16.06 -7.59 9.19
CA ILE A 71 16.64 -8.23 10.37
C ILE A 71 18.05 -7.72 10.62
N ALA A 72 18.88 -7.63 9.57
CA ALA A 72 20.24 -7.11 9.68
C ALA A 72 20.24 -5.65 10.17
N CYS A 73 19.33 -4.82 9.67
CA CYS A 73 19.13 -3.45 10.13
C CYS A 73 18.87 -3.40 11.65
N LEU A 74 17.90 -4.17 12.15
CA LEU A 74 17.57 -4.18 13.58
C LEU A 74 18.76 -4.64 14.44
N ILE A 75 19.49 -5.67 14.00
CA ILE A 75 20.68 -6.16 14.71
C ILE A 75 21.78 -5.10 14.72
N LEU A 76 22.09 -4.49 13.56
CA LEU A 76 23.17 -3.51 13.46
C LEU A 76 22.83 -2.19 14.19
N LEU A 77 21.56 -1.77 14.19
CA LEU A 77 21.11 -0.66 15.04
C LEU A 77 21.36 -0.96 16.53
N GLY A 78 21.07 -2.19 16.95
CA GLY A 78 21.35 -2.62 18.32
C GLY A 78 22.84 -2.76 18.67
N LEU A 79 23.71 -2.86 17.66
CA LEU A 79 25.16 -2.92 17.82
C LEU A 79 25.87 -1.58 17.62
N SER A 80 25.17 -0.56 17.09
CA SER A 80 25.74 0.77 16.84
C SER A 80 26.05 1.59 18.10
N GLY A 81 25.49 1.16 19.25
CA GLY A 81 25.61 1.91 20.52
C GLY A 81 24.47 2.92 20.73
N PHE A 82 23.61 3.17 19.76
CA PHE A 82 22.43 4.03 19.92
C PHE A 82 21.34 3.38 20.80
N MET A 83 21.13 2.09 20.65
CA MET A 83 20.20 1.27 21.43
C MET A 83 20.74 -0.15 21.55
N THR A 84 20.14 -0.99 22.40
CA THR A 84 20.45 -2.43 22.45
C THR A 84 19.67 -3.22 21.41
N VAL A 85 20.12 -4.44 21.05
CA VAL A 85 19.39 -5.29 20.11
C VAL A 85 17.95 -5.59 20.58
N PRO A 86 17.68 -5.94 21.86
CA PRO A 86 16.31 -6.07 22.34
C PRO A 86 15.45 -4.80 22.18
N GLU A 87 16.03 -3.62 22.44
CA GLU A 87 15.34 -2.35 22.24
C GLU A 87 15.03 -2.09 20.77
N ALA A 88 15.97 -2.36 19.84
CA ALA A 88 15.72 -2.19 18.41
C ALA A 88 14.55 -3.09 17.92
N PHE A 89 14.49 -4.34 18.40
CA PHE A 89 13.36 -5.22 18.11
C PHE A 89 12.05 -4.79 18.77
N ALA A 90 12.10 -4.27 20.00
CA ALA A 90 10.93 -3.75 20.69
C ALA A 90 10.37 -2.49 20.01
N GLU A 91 11.23 -1.52 19.64
CA GLU A 91 10.85 -0.34 18.87
C GLU A 91 10.26 -0.70 17.50
N GLY A 92 10.83 -1.72 16.83
CA GLY A 92 10.32 -2.22 15.56
C GLY A 92 9.00 -2.98 15.74
N PHE A 93 9.04 -4.18 16.25
CA PHE A 93 7.88 -5.09 16.30
C PHE A 93 6.83 -4.71 17.35
N GLY A 94 7.19 -3.97 18.40
CA GLY A 94 6.27 -3.45 19.40
C GLY A 94 5.51 -2.20 18.97
N ASN A 95 5.85 -1.61 17.83
CA ASN A 95 5.17 -0.43 17.33
C ASN A 95 3.71 -0.71 16.97
N ASN A 96 2.80 0.20 17.36
CA ASN A 96 1.36 0.07 17.13
C ASN A 96 1.02 -0.17 15.65
N SER A 97 1.71 0.50 14.72
CA SER A 97 1.46 0.34 13.27
C SER A 97 1.85 -1.05 12.76
N VAL A 98 2.92 -1.65 13.30
CA VAL A 98 3.34 -3.02 12.95
C VAL A 98 2.34 -4.04 13.48
N LEU A 99 1.94 -3.90 14.73
CA LEU A 99 0.91 -4.77 15.34
C LEU A 99 -0.44 -4.64 14.62
N LEU A 100 -0.86 -3.41 14.34
CA LEU A 100 -2.10 -3.15 13.61
C LEU A 100 -2.06 -3.77 12.21
N MET A 101 -0.94 -3.65 11.50
CA MET A 101 -0.76 -4.26 10.17
C MET A 101 -0.84 -5.79 10.23
N LEU A 102 -0.14 -6.42 11.18
CA LEU A 102 -0.14 -7.88 11.36
C LEU A 102 -1.57 -8.40 11.58
N PHE A 103 -2.29 -7.81 12.53
CA PHE A 103 -3.64 -8.26 12.86
C PHE A 103 -4.68 -7.86 11.81
N PHE A 104 -4.47 -6.76 11.08
CA PHE A 104 -5.31 -6.41 9.94
C PHE A 104 -5.15 -7.40 8.78
N PHE A 105 -3.95 -7.93 8.54
CA PHE A 105 -3.78 -9.03 7.58
C PHE A 105 -4.55 -10.28 8.00
N LEU A 106 -4.50 -10.67 9.27
CA LEU A 106 -5.28 -11.81 9.77
C LEU A 106 -6.78 -11.58 9.59
N PHE A 107 -7.25 -10.39 9.92
CA PHE A 107 -8.65 -10.01 9.77
C PHE A 107 -9.13 -10.06 8.30
N THR A 108 -8.31 -9.55 7.36
CA THR A 108 -8.64 -9.62 5.93
C THR A 108 -8.56 -11.03 5.35
N ASN A 109 -7.74 -11.92 5.94
CA ASN A 109 -7.69 -13.33 5.53
C ASN A 109 -9.01 -14.07 5.82
N ILE A 110 -9.75 -13.69 6.86
CA ILE A 110 -11.08 -14.22 7.14
C ILE A 110 -12.05 -13.94 5.98
N LEU A 111 -12.02 -12.72 5.41
CA LEU A 111 -12.84 -12.36 4.26
C LEU A 111 -12.49 -13.15 3.01
N ASN A 112 -11.18 -13.31 2.79
CA ASN A 112 -10.66 -14.00 1.60
C ASN A 112 -11.08 -15.49 1.63
N SER A 113 -10.92 -16.15 2.77
CA SER A 113 -11.30 -17.57 2.95
C SER A 113 -12.80 -17.81 2.82
N ALA A 114 -13.64 -16.82 3.17
CA ALA A 114 -15.09 -16.93 3.00
C ALA A 114 -15.57 -16.72 1.54
N GLY A 115 -14.68 -16.38 0.60
CA GLY A 115 -15.04 -16.15 -0.81
C GLY A 115 -15.95 -14.93 -1.05
N ILE A 116 -15.98 -13.99 -0.11
CA ILE A 116 -16.85 -12.81 -0.15
C ILE A 116 -16.46 -11.90 -1.30
N ILE A 117 -15.16 -11.75 -1.55
CA ILE A 117 -14.62 -10.84 -2.56
C ILE A 117 -15.06 -11.27 -3.95
N GLU A 118 -14.94 -12.56 -4.25
CA GLU A 118 -15.41 -13.12 -5.52
C GLU A 118 -16.93 -12.96 -5.69
N PHE A 119 -17.69 -13.14 -4.61
CA PHE A 119 -19.12 -12.93 -4.62
C PHE A 119 -19.47 -11.48 -4.96
N ILE A 120 -18.88 -10.50 -4.26
CA ILE A 120 -19.15 -9.07 -4.48
C ILE A 120 -18.79 -8.67 -5.91
N ALA A 121 -17.64 -9.10 -6.43
CA ALA A 121 -17.19 -8.79 -7.77
C ALA A 121 -18.18 -9.35 -8.82
N LYS A 122 -18.57 -10.62 -8.71
CA LYS A 122 -19.55 -11.26 -9.61
C LYS A 122 -20.93 -10.61 -9.48
N TRP A 123 -21.39 -10.35 -8.25
CA TRP A 123 -22.68 -9.76 -7.98
C TRP A 123 -22.83 -8.36 -8.58
N ILE A 124 -21.80 -7.51 -8.47
CA ILE A 124 -21.82 -6.17 -9.07
C ILE A 124 -21.83 -6.28 -10.61
N ALA A 125 -20.95 -7.12 -11.18
CA ALA A 125 -20.79 -7.24 -12.62
C ALA A 125 -22.02 -7.80 -13.36
N THR A 126 -22.84 -8.61 -12.69
CA THR A 126 -24.00 -9.28 -13.30
C THR A 126 -25.34 -8.55 -13.07
N ARG A 127 -25.31 -7.25 -12.77
CA ARG A 127 -26.54 -6.49 -12.59
C ARG A 127 -27.28 -6.24 -13.92
N LYS A 128 -28.60 -6.52 -13.95
CA LYS A 128 -29.47 -6.29 -15.13
C LYS A 128 -29.41 -4.85 -15.66
N ILE A 129 -29.10 -3.87 -14.79
CA ILE A 129 -28.97 -2.46 -15.18
C ILE A 129 -27.82 -2.22 -16.18
N ALA A 130 -26.86 -3.14 -16.28
CA ALA A 130 -25.70 -3.05 -17.17
C ALA A 130 -25.96 -3.61 -18.58
N TYR A 131 -27.07 -4.34 -18.79
CA TYR A 131 -27.34 -5.01 -20.05
C TYR A 131 -27.51 -4.02 -21.19
N GLY A 132 -26.79 -4.23 -22.29
CA GLY A 132 -26.78 -3.33 -23.45
C GLY A 132 -26.20 -1.92 -23.16
N LYS A 133 -25.65 -1.69 -21.95
CA LYS A 133 -25.17 -0.37 -21.53
C LYS A 133 -23.69 -0.42 -21.14
N PRO A 134 -22.77 -0.29 -22.09
CA PRO A 134 -21.33 -0.48 -21.87
C PRO A 134 -20.76 0.42 -20.79
N TRP A 135 -21.21 1.66 -20.69
CA TRP A 135 -20.72 2.61 -19.69
C TRP A 135 -21.21 2.28 -18.28
N VAL A 136 -22.44 1.76 -18.15
CA VAL A 136 -22.97 1.28 -16.85
C VAL A 136 -22.18 0.07 -16.39
N LEU A 137 -21.90 -0.88 -17.30
CA LEU A 137 -21.05 -2.04 -17.01
C LEU A 137 -19.65 -1.61 -16.56
N SER A 138 -19.05 -0.65 -17.28
CA SER A 138 -17.73 -0.09 -16.91
C SER A 138 -17.75 0.55 -15.52
N ILE A 139 -18.79 1.33 -15.18
CA ILE A 139 -18.97 1.91 -13.83
C ILE A 139 -19.06 0.82 -12.77
N LEU A 140 -19.89 -0.19 -13.00
CA LEU A 140 -20.08 -1.28 -12.05
C LEU A 140 -18.78 -2.07 -11.83
N LEU A 141 -18.00 -2.31 -12.89
CA LEU A 141 -16.69 -2.95 -12.77
C LEU A 141 -15.67 -2.09 -11.98
N MET A 142 -15.72 -0.76 -12.14
CA MET A 142 -14.89 0.12 -11.30
C MET A 142 -15.32 0.06 -9.83
N PHE A 143 -16.62 0.07 -9.53
CA PHE A 143 -17.11 -0.10 -8.15
C PHE A 143 -16.76 -1.47 -7.57
N ALA A 144 -16.81 -2.53 -8.38
CA ALA A 144 -16.32 -3.85 -7.96
C ALA A 144 -14.83 -3.82 -7.63
N GLY A 145 -14.01 -3.16 -8.46
CA GLY A 145 -12.59 -2.93 -8.21
C GLY A 145 -12.36 -2.16 -6.91
N ILE A 146 -13.03 -1.02 -6.73
CA ILE A 146 -12.96 -0.22 -5.48
C ILE A 146 -13.29 -1.08 -4.27
N ALA A 147 -14.40 -1.83 -4.30
CA ALA A 147 -14.81 -2.70 -3.20
C ALA A 147 -13.76 -3.77 -2.89
N CYS A 148 -13.19 -4.41 -3.91
CA CYS A 148 -12.14 -5.41 -3.72
C CYS A 148 -10.87 -4.80 -3.11
N PHE A 149 -10.37 -3.68 -3.65
CA PHE A 149 -9.18 -3.01 -3.12
C PHE A 149 -9.40 -2.44 -1.71
N PHE A 150 -10.61 -2.01 -1.41
CA PHE A 150 -10.98 -1.57 -0.07
C PHE A 150 -10.94 -2.72 0.95
N MET A 151 -11.39 -3.91 0.57
CA MET A 151 -11.52 -5.06 1.48
C MET A 151 -10.20 -5.82 1.67
N VAL A 152 -9.37 -5.97 0.62
CA VAL A 152 -8.15 -6.80 0.65
C VAL A 152 -6.93 -6.07 0.11
N SER A 153 -5.81 -6.79 -0.01
CA SER A 153 -4.60 -6.27 -0.66
C SER A 153 -4.81 -6.06 -2.16
N GLY A 154 -4.06 -5.12 -2.76
CA GLY A 154 -4.14 -4.87 -4.20
C GLY A 154 -3.86 -6.11 -5.05
N THR A 155 -2.93 -6.96 -4.62
CA THR A 155 -2.62 -8.25 -5.26
C THR A 155 -3.82 -9.20 -5.24
N ALA A 156 -4.46 -9.37 -4.08
CA ALA A 156 -5.64 -10.24 -3.96
C ALA A 156 -6.83 -9.68 -4.76
N ALA A 157 -7.05 -8.38 -4.74
CA ALA A 157 -8.07 -7.71 -5.54
C ALA A 157 -7.85 -7.94 -7.05
N PHE A 158 -6.59 -7.86 -7.52
CA PHE A 158 -6.25 -8.13 -8.92
C PHE A 158 -6.54 -9.58 -9.32
N LEU A 159 -6.15 -10.55 -8.48
CA LEU A 159 -6.38 -11.98 -8.73
C LEU A 159 -7.86 -12.34 -8.83
N VAL A 160 -8.76 -11.57 -8.20
CA VAL A 160 -10.22 -11.74 -8.34
C VAL A 160 -10.77 -10.97 -9.54
N MET A 161 -10.36 -9.72 -9.71
CA MET A 161 -10.92 -8.85 -10.76
C MET A 161 -10.46 -9.25 -12.17
N MET A 162 -9.21 -9.69 -12.33
CA MET A 162 -8.68 -10.04 -13.65
C MET A 162 -9.42 -11.21 -14.32
N PRO A 163 -9.63 -12.37 -13.67
CA PRO A 163 -10.48 -13.44 -14.23
C PRO A 163 -11.92 -12.99 -14.53
N LEU A 164 -12.49 -12.14 -13.66
CA LEU A 164 -13.83 -11.59 -13.87
C LEU A 164 -13.90 -10.75 -15.15
N VAL A 165 -12.97 -9.82 -15.33
CA VAL A 165 -12.91 -8.98 -16.54
C VAL A 165 -12.67 -9.81 -17.79
N LYS A 166 -11.78 -10.81 -17.72
CA LYS A 166 -11.55 -11.78 -18.82
C LYS A 166 -12.82 -12.54 -19.18
N SER A 167 -13.54 -13.06 -18.18
CA SER A 167 -14.79 -13.79 -18.38
C SER A 167 -15.85 -12.91 -19.05
N ILE A 168 -16.04 -11.69 -18.57
CA ILE A 168 -17.00 -10.73 -19.16
C ILE A 168 -16.57 -10.35 -20.58
N ALA A 169 -15.28 -10.07 -20.81
CA ALA A 169 -14.78 -9.75 -22.14
C ALA A 169 -14.99 -10.90 -23.12
N SER A 170 -14.78 -12.15 -22.69
CA SER A 170 -15.01 -13.34 -23.52
C SER A 170 -16.49 -13.56 -23.81
N LEU A 171 -17.41 -13.29 -22.85
CA LEU A 171 -18.86 -13.39 -23.05
C LEU A 171 -19.36 -12.41 -24.13
N TYR A 172 -18.74 -11.24 -24.24
CA TYR A 172 -19.03 -10.24 -25.28
C TYR A 172 -18.13 -10.39 -26.52
N GLU A 173 -17.43 -11.51 -26.68
CA GLU A 173 -16.56 -11.84 -27.82
C GLU A 173 -15.44 -10.83 -28.08
N PHE A 174 -14.98 -10.11 -27.05
CA PHE A 174 -13.81 -9.26 -27.17
C PHE A 174 -12.55 -10.10 -27.35
N ARG A 175 -11.71 -9.69 -28.31
CA ARG A 175 -10.40 -10.32 -28.50
C ARG A 175 -9.39 -9.80 -27.46
N PRO A 176 -8.42 -10.63 -27.04
CA PRO A 176 -7.27 -10.15 -26.26
C PRO A 176 -6.63 -8.93 -26.93
N GLY A 177 -6.24 -7.94 -26.12
CA GLY A 177 -5.69 -6.67 -26.62
C GLY A 177 -6.74 -5.64 -27.08
N SER A 178 -8.04 -5.96 -27.06
CA SER A 178 -9.08 -4.99 -27.38
C SER A 178 -9.08 -3.81 -26.38
N LYS A 179 -9.37 -2.60 -26.88
CA LYS A 179 -9.27 -1.35 -26.09
C LYS A 179 -10.19 -1.33 -24.87
N TRP A 180 -11.42 -1.90 -24.94
CA TRP A 180 -12.34 -1.86 -23.81
C TRP A 180 -11.88 -2.73 -22.63
N PRO A 181 -11.53 -4.02 -22.79
CA PRO A 181 -10.98 -4.82 -21.68
C PRO A 181 -9.69 -4.22 -21.10
N LEU A 182 -8.79 -3.70 -21.95
CA LEU A 182 -7.58 -3.03 -21.49
C LEU A 182 -7.89 -1.82 -20.62
N ALA A 183 -8.83 -0.95 -21.06
CA ALA A 183 -9.25 0.20 -20.28
C ALA A 183 -9.83 -0.23 -18.93
N ILE A 184 -10.66 -1.27 -18.89
CA ILE A 184 -11.23 -1.79 -17.64
C ILE A 184 -10.13 -2.33 -16.72
N ILE A 185 -9.17 -3.12 -17.25
CA ILE A 185 -8.08 -3.68 -16.45
C ILE A 185 -7.23 -2.58 -15.80
N PHE A 186 -6.74 -1.63 -16.60
CA PHE A 186 -5.95 -0.51 -16.05
C PHE A 186 -6.78 0.43 -15.20
N GLY A 187 -8.06 0.62 -15.56
CA GLY A 187 -8.99 1.46 -14.81
C GLY A 187 -9.23 0.92 -13.41
N PHE A 188 -9.55 -0.37 -13.22
CA PHE A 188 -9.77 -0.90 -11.88
C PHE A 188 -8.47 -0.96 -11.06
N VAL A 189 -7.31 -1.17 -11.69
CA VAL A 189 -6.02 -1.09 -11.01
C VAL A 189 -5.76 0.34 -10.52
N TYR A 190 -5.96 1.35 -11.37
CA TYR A 190 -5.74 2.76 -11.01
C TYR A 190 -6.72 3.26 -9.95
N VAL A 191 -8.02 3.16 -10.21
CA VAL A 191 -9.07 3.64 -9.29
C VAL A 191 -9.07 2.82 -8.00
N GLY A 192 -8.86 1.51 -8.11
CA GLY A 192 -8.73 0.61 -6.97
C GLY A 192 -7.52 0.94 -6.09
N SER A 193 -6.35 1.16 -6.69
CA SER A 193 -5.15 1.56 -5.93
C SER A 193 -5.34 2.92 -5.26
N THR A 194 -6.00 3.89 -5.92
CA THR A 194 -6.32 5.17 -5.28
C THR A 194 -7.26 4.97 -4.09
N SER A 195 -8.27 4.11 -4.21
CA SER A 195 -9.18 3.79 -3.11
C SER A 195 -8.55 2.94 -2.01
N TYR A 196 -7.48 2.19 -2.31
CA TYR A 196 -6.77 1.34 -1.35
C TYR A 196 -6.22 2.12 -0.18
N ILE A 197 -5.68 3.31 -0.42
CA ILE A 197 -5.13 4.16 0.64
C ILE A 197 -6.20 4.97 1.38
N LEU A 198 -7.51 4.80 1.07
CA LEU A 198 -8.59 5.46 1.83
C LEU A 198 -8.63 5.00 3.28
N LEU A 199 -8.35 3.73 3.53
CA LEU A 199 -8.28 3.20 4.90
C LEU A 199 -6.88 3.44 5.48
N PRO A 200 -6.77 4.13 6.62
CA PRO A 200 -5.49 4.38 7.28
C PRO A 200 -4.80 3.11 7.78
N TYR A 201 -5.53 1.99 7.83
CA TYR A 201 -5.06 0.67 8.29
C TYR A 201 -4.47 -0.20 7.19
N LYS A 202 -4.33 0.31 5.98
CA LYS A 202 -3.65 -0.36 4.87
C LYS A 202 -2.14 -0.18 4.96
N SER A 203 -1.40 -1.08 4.29
CA SER A 203 0.07 -1.15 4.44
C SER A 203 0.79 0.16 4.15
N LEU A 204 0.41 0.87 3.07
CA LEU A 204 1.11 2.11 2.70
C LEU A 204 0.83 3.26 3.68
N PRO A 205 -0.45 3.58 4.03
CA PRO A 205 -0.73 4.53 5.10
C PRO A 205 -0.09 4.17 6.44
N LEU A 206 -0.10 2.89 6.85
CA LEU A 206 0.51 2.48 8.12
C LEU A 206 2.02 2.71 8.17
N ILE A 207 2.72 2.50 7.04
CA ILE A 207 4.15 2.83 6.95
C ILE A 207 4.36 4.33 7.17
N VAL A 208 3.64 5.16 6.42
CA VAL A 208 3.83 6.61 6.45
C VAL A 208 3.37 7.21 7.79
N PHE A 209 2.20 6.81 8.27
CA PHE A 209 1.65 7.32 9.53
C PHE A 209 2.45 6.85 10.74
N GLY A 210 2.91 5.59 10.72
CA GLY A 210 3.76 5.08 11.78
C GLY A 210 5.11 5.81 11.85
N VAL A 211 5.76 6.09 10.72
CA VAL A 211 7.00 6.90 10.70
C VAL A 211 6.71 8.34 11.10
N TYR A 212 5.58 8.91 10.68
CA TYR A 212 5.16 10.25 11.09
C TYR A 212 5.00 10.33 12.62
N GLU A 213 4.21 9.43 13.20
CA GLU A 213 3.99 9.35 14.65
C GLU A 213 5.29 9.13 15.43
N ALA A 214 6.14 8.19 14.96
CA ALA A 214 7.42 7.90 15.59
C ALA A 214 8.40 9.11 15.56
N THR A 215 8.25 9.98 14.55
CA THR A 215 9.14 11.15 14.35
C THR A 215 8.63 12.39 15.06
N THR A 216 7.31 12.64 15.01
CA THR A 216 6.69 13.89 15.51
C THR A 216 6.04 13.73 16.88
N GLY A 217 5.69 12.51 17.28
CA GLY A 217 4.87 12.23 18.46
C GLY A 217 3.38 12.56 18.26
N GLU A 218 2.96 12.91 17.05
CA GLU A 218 1.58 13.30 16.72
C GLU A 218 0.94 12.31 15.76
N GLU A 219 -0.38 12.22 15.77
CA GLU A 219 -1.16 11.40 14.82
C GLU A 219 -1.77 12.26 13.71
N ILE A 220 -1.83 11.71 12.49
CA ILE A 220 -2.53 12.35 11.37
C ILE A 220 -4.05 12.23 11.58
N ALA A 221 -4.77 13.34 11.44
CA ALA A 221 -6.23 13.39 11.58
C ALA A 221 -6.93 12.48 10.54
N VAL A 222 -7.46 11.34 11.00
CA VAL A 222 -8.03 10.28 10.16
C VAL A 222 -9.23 10.77 9.35
N GLY A 223 -10.12 11.56 9.93
CA GLY A 223 -11.34 12.06 9.26
C GLY A 223 -11.02 12.91 8.02
N PRO A 224 -10.27 14.02 8.17
CA PRO A 224 -9.80 14.83 7.05
C PRO A 224 -9.05 14.02 6.01
N TYR A 225 -8.12 13.16 6.43
CA TYR A 225 -7.37 12.27 5.53
C TYR A 225 -8.30 11.40 4.66
N MET A 226 -9.24 10.68 5.28
CA MET A 226 -10.18 9.83 4.55
C MET A 226 -11.03 10.64 3.57
N PHE A 227 -11.46 11.83 3.95
CA PHE A 227 -12.21 12.72 3.05
C PHE A 227 -11.38 13.12 1.83
N ILE A 228 -10.12 13.52 2.02
CA ILE A 228 -9.20 13.89 0.93
C ILE A 228 -9.04 12.73 -0.06
N ILE A 229 -8.78 11.51 0.45
CA ILE A 229 -8.60 10.34 -0.42
C ILE A 229 -9.91 9.90 -1.08
N ALA A 230 -11.05 10.06 -0.41
CA ALA A 230 -12.36 9.79 -1.03
C ALA A 230 -12.60 10.72 -2.23
N VAL A 231 -12.35 12.02 -2.08
CA VAL A 231 -12.45 12.99 -3.19
C VAL A 231 -11.47 12.65 -4.31
N SER A 232 -10.21 12.31 -3.96
CA SER A 232 -9.20 11.87 -4.92
C SER A 232 -9.65 10.62 -5.70
N THR A 233 -10.31 9.65 -5.04
CA THR A 233 -10.86 8.45 -5.68
C THR A 233 -11.99 8.78 -6.66
N VAL A 234 -12.87 9.72 -6.30
CA VAL A 234 -13.93 10.19 -7.21
C VAL A 234 -13.33 10.88 -8.44
N VAL A 235 -12.29 11.69 -8.26
CA VAL A 235 -11.57 12.34 -9.38
C VAL A 235 -10.89 11.29 -10.25
N ALA A 236 -10.24 10.27 -9.65
CA ALA A 236 -9.63 9.16 -10.39
C ALA A 236 -10.67 8.40 -11.23
N LEU A 237 -11.85 8.14 -10.67
CA LEU A 237 -12.99 7.53 -11.40
C LEU A 237 -13.46 8.42 -12.56
N GLY A 238 -13.62 9.72 -12.31
CA GLY A 238 -13.99 10.71 -13.34
C GLY A 238 -12.96 10.75 -14.47
N PHE A 239 -11.68 10.76 -14.12
CA PHE A 239 -10.60 10.70 -15.10
C PHE A 239 -10.64 9.40 -15.92
N PHE A 240 -10.80 8.23 -15.28
CA PHE A 240 -10.93 6.96 -15.98
C PHE A 240 -12.04 7.04 -17.05
N PHE A 241 -13.23 7.57 -16.70
CA PHE A 241 -14.34 7.70 -17.65
C PHE A 241 -14.03 8.70 -18.77
N PHE A 242 -13.47 9.85 -18.43
CA PHE A 242 -13.09 10.85 -19.42
C PHE A 242 -12.08 10.27 -20.42
N PHE A 243 -11.00 9.69 -19.93
CA PHE A 243 -9.96 9.08 -20.77
C PHE A 243 -10.52 7.97 -21.65
N THR A 244 -11.28 7.03 -21.05
CA THR A 244 -11.81 5.87 -21.79
C THR A 244 -12.82 6.28 -22.84
N LYS A 245 -13.78 7.15 -22.49
CA LYS A 245 -14.88 7.52 -23.39
C LYS A 245 -14.46 8.49 -24.49
N PHE A 246 -13.65 9.49 -24.19
CA PHE A 246 -13.36 10.60 -25.12
C PHE A 246 -12.01 10.48 -25.83
N ILE A 247 -11.00 9.89 -25.17
CA ILE A 247 -9.64 9.77 -25.72
C ILE A 247 -9.43 8.39 -26.36
N LEU A 248 -9.62 7.33 -25.59
CA LEU A 248 -9.38 5.97 -26.05
C LEU A 248 -10.42 5.47 -27.06
N LYS A 249 -11.70 5.87 -26.88
CA LYS A 249 -12.85 5.54 -27.73
C LYS A 249 -12.89 4.05 -28.11
N PRO A 250 -13.02 3.15 -27.13
CA PRO A 250 -13.09 1.71 -27.41
C PRO A 250 -14.34 1.39 -28.22
N ASP A 251 -14.26 0.35 -29.07
CA ASP A 251 -15.46 -0.24 -29.68
C ASP A 251 -16.23 -0.99 -28.61
N VAL A 252 -17.45 -0.52 -28.32
CA VAL A 252 -18.33 -1.08 -27.29
C VAL A 252 -19.59 -1.72 -27.89
N ARG A 253 -19.69 -1.82 -29.25
CA ARG A 253 -20.83 -2.45 -29.94
C ARG A 253 -21.07 -3.90 -29.48
N PRO A 254 -20.05 -4.74 -29.23
CA PRO A 254 -20.29 -6.08 -28.73
C PRO A 254 -21.15 -6.13 -27.46
N ILE A 255 -21.05 -5.13 -26.58
CA ILE A 255 -21.86 -5.07 -25.34
C ILE A 255 -23.32 -4.67 -25.63
N VAL A 256 -23.54 -3.87 -26.68
CA VAL A 256 -24.88 -3.40 -27.05
C VAL A 256 -25.67 -4.48 -27.78
N GLU A 257 -24.99 -5.30 -28.57
CA GLU A 257 -25.59 -6.29 -29.48
C GLU A 257 -25.82 -7.67 -28.83
N HIS A 258 -25.11 -8.01 -27.74
CA HIS A 258 -25.23 -9.29 -27.05
C HIS A 258 -26.09 -9.20 -25.79
N ASP A 259 -27.15 -9.97 -25.76
CA ASP A 259 -27.97 -10.17 -24.55
C ASP A 259 -27.41 -11.35 -23.74
N ILE A 260 -26.98 -11.09 -22.53
CA ILE A 260 -26.44 -12.13 -21.64
C ILE A 260 -27.57 -12.64 -20.75
N ASP A 261 -27.90 -13.93 -20.87
CA ASP A 261 -28.80 -14.59 -19.94
C ASP A 261 -28.15 -14.82 -18.59
N THR A 262 -28.51 -14.01 -17.60
CA THR A 262 -28.06 -14.12 -16.20
C THR A 262 -29.19 -14.68 -15.32
N SER A 263 -29.79 -15.77 -15.73
CA SER A 263 -30.99 -16.34 -15.09
C SER A 263 -30.80 -16.86 -13.65
N LYS A 264 -29.55 -16.96 -13.14
CA LYS A 264 -29.29 -17.45 -11.77
C LYS A 264 -28.94 -16.31 -10.84
N PRO A 265 -29.78 -15.95 -9.85
CA PRO A 265 -29.44 -14.94 -8.86
C PRO A 265 -28.29 -15.43 -7.98
N LEU A 266 -27.23 -14.63 -7.90
CA LEU A 266 -26.16 -14.83 -6.92
C LEU A 266 -26.68 -14.44 -5.53
N VAL A 267 -26.66 -15.39 -4.59
CA VAL A 267 -27.12 -15.18 -3.21
C VAL A 267 -26.00 -15.54 -2.24
N LEU A 268 -25.74 -14.65 -1.29
CA LEU A 268 -24.79 -14.92 -0.19
C LEU A 268 -25.27 -16.10 0.66
N THR A 269 -24.37 -17.00 0.99
CA THR A 269 -24.58 -18.02 2.01
C THR A 269 -24.78 -17.36 3.39
N SER A 270 -25.37 -18.07 4.33
CA SER A 270 -25.53 -17.55 5.71
C SER A 270 -24.18 -17.25 6.35
N TYR A 271 -23.17 -18.05 6.11
CA TYR A 271 -21.80 -17.82 6.56
C TYR A 271 -21.19 -16.55 5.95
N GLN A 272 -21.31 -16.37 4.65
CA GLN A 272 -20.83 -15.16 3.97
C GLN A 272 -21.52 -13.88 4.48
N LYS A 273 -22.84 -13.93 4.75
CA LYS A 273 -23.56 -12.80 5.36
C LYS A 273 -23.04 -12.47 6.75
N PHE A 274 -22.77 -13.50 7.56
CA PHE A 274 -22.19 -13.33 8.88
C PHE A 274 -20.81 -12.69 8.81
N VAL A 275 -19.89 -13.24 7.99
CA VAL A 275 -18.52 -12.72 7.85
C VAL A 275 -18.50 -11.29 7.30
N LEU A 276 -19.35 -10.99 6.30
CA LEU A 276 -19.46 -9.63 5.75
C LEU A 276 -20.01 -8.64 6.77
N GLY A 277 -21.08 -9.00 7.48
CA GLY A 277 -21.66 -8.17 8.56
C GLY A 277 -20.64 -7.92 9.67
N TYR A 278 -19.93 -8.97 10.09
CA TYR A 278 -18.87 -8.90 11.07
C TYR A 278 -17.74 -7.94 10.63
N PHE A 279 -17.28 -8.05 9.38
CA PHE A 279 -16.28 -7.16 8.79
C PHE A 279 -16.73 -5.69 8.85
N CYS A 280 -17.96 -5.40 8.44
CA CYS A 280 -18.51 -4.04 8.50
C CYS A 280 -18.54 -3.50 9.93
N VAL A 281 -18.95 -4.32 10.91
CA VAL A 281 -18.97 -3.92 12.33
C VAL A 281 -17.56 -3.60 12.82
N VAL A 282 -16.57 -4.45 12.53
CA VAL A 282 -15.19 -4.21 12.96
C VAL A 282 -14.61 -2.95 12.32
N LEU A 283 -14.85 -2.73 11.02
CA LEU A 283 -14.43 -1.48 10.36
C LEU A 283 -15.07 -0.25 11.00
N LEU A 284 -16.36 -0.32 11.33
CA LEU A 284 -17.04 0.77 12.04
C LEU A 284 -16.42 1.02 13.40
N LEU A 285 -16.13 -0.03 14.17
CA LEU A 285 -15.47 0.09 15.48
C LEU A 285 -14.06 0.72 15.38
N LEU A 286 -13.32 0.44 14.31
CA LEU A 286 -12.00 1.04 14.06
C LEU A 286 -12.08 2.52 13.62
N ILE A 287 -13.12 2.89 12.86
CA ILE A 287 -13.24 4.22 12.25
C ILE A 287 -13.99 5.22 13.19
N LEU A 288 -15.07 4.77 13.83
CA LEU A 288 -15.93 5.64 14.64
C LEU A 288 -15.19 6.41 15.74
N PRO A 289 -14.25 5.81 16.51
CA PRO A 289 -13.51 6.55 17.53
C PRO A 289 -12.70 7.72 16.99
N ASN A 290 -12.27 7.64 15.72
CA ASN A 290 -11.50 8.70 15.08
C ASN A 290 -12.39 9.82 14.50
N LEU A 291 -13.69 9.56 14.31
CA LEU A 291 -14.64 10.53 13.74
C LEU A 291 -15.49 11.21 14.81
N LEU A 292 -15.68 10.59 15.97
CA LEU A 292 -16.60 11.04 17.01
C LEU A 292 -15.85 11.55 18.25
N PRO A 293 -16.43 12.51 18.99
CA PRO A 293 -15.80 13.06 20.19
C PRO A 293 -15.74 12.03 21.33
N ALA A 294 -14.62 12.01 22.05
CA ALA A 294 -14.39 11.10 23.18
C ALA A 294 -15.36 11.29 24.37
N SER A 295 -16.12 12.40 24.39
CA SER A 295 -17.15 12.66 25.39
C SER A 295 -18.31 11.67 25.38
N LEU A 296 -18.48 10.92 24.28
CA LEU A 296 -19.46 9.83 24.22
C LEU A 296 -18.90 8.61 24.97
N PRO A 297 -19.61 8.04 25.98
CA PRO A 297 -19.07 6.97 26.84
C PRO A 297 -18.53 5.78 26.08
N ILE A 298 -19.24 5.30 25.04
CA ILE A 298 -18.80 4.17 24.17
C ILE A 298 -17.53 4.53 23.39
N ILE A 299 -17.47 5.75 22.85
CA ILE A 299 -16.33 6.22 22.05
C ILE A 299 -15.09 6.39 22.93
N GLY A 300 -15.25 6.89 24.16
CA GLY A 300 -14.18 6.98 25.16
C GLY A 300 -13.55 5.62 25.42
N THR A 301 -14.37 4.60 25.74
CA THR A 301 -13.89 3.23 25.97
C THR A 301 -13.21 2.63 24.73
N LEU A 302 -13.75 2.85 23.53
CA LEU A 302 -13.13 2.37 22.30
C LEU A 302 -11.76 3.03 22.05
N LYS A 303 -11.61 4.32 22.37
CA LYS A 303 -10.31 5.01 22.31
C LYS A 303 -9.30 4.47 23.30
N GLU A 304 -9.73 4.14 24.54
CA GLU A 304 -8.86 3.52 25.55
C GLU A 304 -8.37 2.12 25.12
N ILE A 305 -9.23 1.31 24.49
CA ILE A 305 -8.84 -0.01 23.95
C ILE A 305 -7.85 0.16 22.79
N GLY A 306 -7.96 1.23 22.02
CA GLY A 306 -7.13 1.51 20.86
C GLY A 306 -7.40 0.59 19.66
N ASN A 307 -6.91 0.99 18.50
CA ASN A 307 -7.16 0.25 17.24
C ASN A 307 -6.61 -1.18 17.26
N VAL A 308 -5.42 -1.38 17.81
CA VAL A 308 -4.79 -2.71 17.94
C VAL A 308 -5.61 -3.60 18.85
N GLY A 309 -6.01 -3.08 20.04
CA GLY A 309 -6.81 -3.84 21.00
C GLY A 309 -8.18 -4.21 20.44
N MET A 310 -8.86 -3.29 19.74
CA MET A 310 -10.14 -3.57 19.07
C MET A 310 -10.01 -4.66 18.01
N LEU A 311 -8.95 -4.61 17.21
CA LEU A 311 -8.72 -5.60 16.17
C LEU A 311 -8.40 -6.99 16.73
N LEU A 312 -7.59 -7.05 17.79
CA LEU A 312 -7.31 -8.29 18.52
C LEU A 312 -8.59 -8.87 19.14
N LEU A 313 -9.36 -8.04 19.85
CA LEU A 313 -10.62 -8.46 20.46
C LEU A 313 -11.58 -9.01 19.39
N SER A 314 -11.64 -8.36 18.23
CA SER A 314 -12.46 -8.85 17.14
C SER A 314 -12.01 -10.22 16.65
N ILE A 315 -10.72 -10.47 16.45
CA ILE A 315 -10.20 -11.78 16.06
C ILE A 315 -10.55 -12.85 17.09
N VAL A 316 -10.38 -12.55 18.39
CA VAL A 316 -10.75 -13.46 19.49
C VAL A 316 -12.25 -13.79 19.45
N VAL A 317 -13.11 -12.78 19.32
CA VAL A 317 -14.56 -12.97 19.20
C VAL A 317 -14.91 -13.82 17.99
N PHE A 318 -14.30 -13.55 16.83
CA PHE A 318 -14.52 -14.35 15.63
C PHE A 318 -14.16 -15.82 15.84
N LEU A 319 -12.96 -16.10 16.37
CA LEU A 319 -12.49 -17.47 16.62
C LEU A 319 -13.32 -18.21 17.67
N ALA A 320 -13.83 -17.50 18.68
CA ALA A 320 -14.65 -18.08 19.74
C ALA A 320 -16.08 -18.43 19.26
N PHE A 321 -16.64 -17.65 18.34
CA PHE A 321 -18.04 -17.78 17.91
C PHE A 321 -18.24 -18.30 16.50
N GLN A 322 -17.17 -18.69 15.79
CA GLN A 322 -17.32 -19.31 14.47
C GLN A 322 -18.03 -20.68 14.58
N ILE A 323 -19.16 -20.83 13.88
CA ILE A 323 -20.06 -21.98 14.04
C ILE A 323 -19.83 -23.07 12.98
N LYS A 324 -19.16 -22.75 11.86
CA LYS A 324 -18.89 -23.69 10.77
C LYS A 324 -17.53 -23.44 10.13
N ASP A 325 -16.92 -24.55 9.63
CA ASP A 325 -15.65 -24.56 8.91
C ASP A 325 -14.55 -23.84 9.72
N SER A 326 -14.12 -24.52 10.78
CA SER A 326 -13.17 -24.00 11.75
C SER A 326 -11.86 -23.57 11.08
N ILE A 327 -11.76 -22.29 10.73
CA ILE A 327 -10.48 -21.69 10.37
C ILE A 327 -9.64 -21.65 11.64
N THR A 328 -8.53 -22.36 11.64
CA THR A 328 -7.63 -22.36 12.79
C THR A 328 -6.76 -21.09 12.76
N LEU A 329 -6.30 -20.67 13.94
CA LEU A 329 -5.35 -19.56 14.05
C LEU A 329 -4.09 -19.81 13.21
N ASN A 330 -3.62 -21.08 13.20
CA ASN A 330 -2.46 -21.49 12.39
C ASN A 330 -2.71 -21.26 10.88
N GLU A 331 -3.89 -21.57 10.37
CA GLU A 331 -4.24 -21.31 8.96
C GLU A 331 -4.31 -19.81 8.67
N LEU A 332 -4.85 -18.99 9.57
CA LEU A 332 -4.88 -17.54 9.42
C LEU A 332 -3.45 -16.95 9.35
N PHE A 333 -2.53 -17.42 10.19
CA PHE A 333 -1.14 -16.98 10.18
C PHE A 333 -0.34 -17.54 9.00
N ALA A 334 -0.60 -18.77 8.56
CA ALA A 334 0.10 -19.42 7.46
C ALA A 334 -0.31 -18.86 6.10
N GLN A 335 -1.56 -18.41 5.96
CA GLN A 335 -2.12 -17.94 4.70
C GLN A 335 -2.04 -16.42 4.59
N ASN A 336 -1.38 -15.94 3.52
CA ASN A 336 -1.45 -14.55 3.05
C ASN A 336 -1.01 -13.44 4.03
N VAL A 337 -0.27 -13.76 5.11
CA VAL A 337 0.40 -12.72 5.89
C VAL A 337 1.62 -12.24 5.11
N ALA A 338 1.64 -10.95 4.79
CA ALA A 338 2.73 -10.35 4.04
C ALA A 338 3.94 -10.08 4.97
N TRP A 339 4.63 -11.13 5.42
CA TRP A 339 5.79 -11.05 6.32
C TRP A 339 6.86 -10.07 5.82
N ARG A 340 7.08 -10.00 4.49
CA ARG A 340 7.99 -9.02 3.89
C ARG A 340 7.65 -7.59 4.33
N ILE A 341 6.36 -7.22 4.35
CA ILE A 341 5.92 -5.86 4.71
C ILE A 341 6.05 -5.63 6.22
N ILE A 342 5.77 -6.65 7.04
CA ILE A 342 5.90 -6.56 8.49
C ILE A 342 7.35 -6.34 8.90
N PHE A 343 8.30 -7.10 8.35
CA PHE A 343 9.73 -6.90 8.62
C PHE A 343 10.24 -5.55 8.09
N LEU A 344 9.79 -5.11 6.91
CA LEU A 344 10.11 -3.80 6.38
C LEU A 344 9.65 -2.69 7.33
N LEU A 345 8.38 -2.75 7.75
CA LEU A 345 7.80 -1.74 8.64
C LEU A 345 8.50 -1.73 10.00
N ALA A 346 8.79 -2.91 10.57
CA ALA A 346 9.51 -3.00 11.84
C ALA A 346 10.91 -2.34 11.76
N ALA A 347 11.66 -2.59 10.69
CA ALA A 347 12.96 -1.93 10.48
C ALA A 347 12.80 -0.42 10.26
N ALA A 348 11.78 0.02 9.50
CA ALA A 348 11.51 1.44 9.27
C ALA A 348 11.14 2.18 10.57
N MET A 349 10.36 1.55 11.47
CA MET A 349 10.02 2.14 12.77
C MET A 349 11.25 2.27 13.67
N ALA A 350 12.07 1.23 13.76
CA ALA A 350 13.27 1.26 14.59
C ALA A 350 14.30 2.30 14.12
N ILE A 351 14.47 2.47 12.78
CA ILE A 351 15.45 3.42 12.23
C ILE A 351 14.95 4.86 12.25
N ALA A 352 13.64 5.11 12.37
CA ALA A 352 13.09 6.47 12.43
C ALA A 352 13.61 7.24 13.66
N LYS A 353 13.76 6.56 14.80
CA LYS A 353 14.21 7.18 16.05
C LYS A 353 15.64 7.72 16.00
N PRO A 354 16.69 6.94 15.63
CA PRO A 354 18.03 7.47 15.46
C PRO A 354 18.14 8.50 14.33
N PHE A 355 17.25 8.45 13.33
CA PHE A 355 17.28 9.40 12.22
C PHE A 355 16.96 10.83 12.67
N THR A 356 16.13 11.00 13.70
CA THR A 356 15.73 12.31 14.25
C THR A 356 16.48 12.71 15.50
N ALA A 357 17.26 11.81 16.09
CA ALA A 357 18.01 12.07 17.31
C ALA A 357 19.15 13.06 17.05
N GLU A 358 19.27 14.09 17.93
CA GLU A 358 20.31 15.12 17.83
C GLU A 358 21.72 14.53 17.85
N GLU A 359 21.96 13.49 18.65
CA GLU A 359 23.28 12.85 18.80
C GLU A 359 23.80 12.18 17.49
N THR A 360 22.94 11.93 16.51
CA THR A 360 23.34 11.40 15.19
C THR A 360 23.72 12.50 14.20
N GLY A 361 23.13 13.70 14.34
CA GLY A 361 23.29 14.82 13.41
C GLY A 361 22.70 14.59 12.01
N ILE A 362 22.03 13.46 11.77
CA ILE A 362 21.50 13.10 10.45
C ILE A 362 20.49 14.14 9.96
N SER A 363 19.54 14.54 10.80
CA SER A 363 18.51 15.53 10.43
C SER A 363 19.15 16.87 10.05
N ALA A 364 20.10 17.36 10.84
CA ALA A 364 20.80 18.61 10.56
C ALA A 364 21.60 18.53 9.25
N TRP A 365 22.29 17.41 9.01
CA TRP A 365 23.03 17.19 7.77
C TRP A 365 22.13 17.14 6.53
N ILE A 366 20.96 16.50 6.62
CA ILE A 366 19.98 16.49 5.52
C ILE A 366 19.46 17.90 5.24
N VAL A 367 19.16 18.68 6.29
CA VAL A 367 18.74 20.07 6.14
C VAL A 367 19.79 20.88 5.41
N GLU A 368 21.06 20.78 5.79
CA GLU A 368 22.16 21.48 5.08
C GLU A 368 22.27 21.06 3.61
N LEU A 369 22.12 19.77 3.32
CA LEU A 369 22.18 19.25 1.94
C LEU A 369 21.02 19.72 1.07
N VAL A 370 19.80 19.79 1.64
CA VAL A 370 18.57 20.09 0.89
C VAL A 370 18.26 21.59 0.86
N THR A 371 18.68 22.36 1.86
CA THR A 371 18.45 23.82 1.94
C THR A 371 18.83 24.56 0.66
N PRO A 372 20.03 24.37 0.03
CA PRO A 372 20.35 25.05 -1.22
C PRO A 372 19.40 24.74 -2.38
N ILE A 373 18.80 23.54 -2.37
CA ILE A 373 17.88 23.09 -3.42
C ILE A 373 16.50 23.73 -3.25
N VAL A 374 16.06 23.93 -2.00
CA VAL A 374 14.71 24.42 -1.68
C VAL A 374 14.70 25.90 -1.25
N ALA A 375 15.85 26.50 -0.96
CA ALA A 375 15.95 27.89 -0.54
C ALA A 375 15.29 28.83 -1.55
N GLY A 376 14.39 29.69 -1.06
CA GLY A 376 13.63 30.62 -1.88
C GLY A 376 12.52 30.01 -2.74
N ARG A 377 12.27 28.69 -2.65
CA ARG A 377 11.16 28.02 -3.33
C ARG A 377 9.96 27.88 -2.38
N SER A 378 8.75 27.87 -2.99
CA SER A 378 7.53 27.67 -2.21
C SER A 378 7.39 26.20 -1.78
N THR A 379 6.66 25.95 -0.69
CA THR A 379 6.25 24.59 -0.25
C THR A 379 5.59 23.80 -1.38
N PHE A 380 4.83 24.46 -2.25
CA PHE A 380 4.24 23.85 -3.45
C PHE A 380 5.31 23.25 -4.38
N MET A 381 6.39 23.99 -4.65
CA MET A 381 7.47 23.50 -5.52
C MET A 381 8.19 22.28 -4.89
N PHE A 382 8.36 22.29 -3.56
CA PHE A 382 8.91 21.13 -2.85
C PHE A 382 7.99 19.90 -2.98
N ILE A 383 6.67 20.06 -2.84
CA ILE A 383 5.70 18.98 -3.02
C ILE A 383 5.73 18.44 -4.45
N VAL A 384 5.77 19.31 -5.45
CA VAL A 384 5.87 18.89 -6.85
C VAL A 384 7.15 18.08 -7.07
N LEU A 385 8.30 18.58 -6.58
CA LEU A 385 9.58 17.92 -6.73
C LEU A 385 9.58 16.53 -6.08
N ILE A 386 9.18 16.44 -4.80
CA ILE A 386 9.18 15.17 -4.07
C ILE A 386 8.17 14.17 -4.68
N SER A 387 7.01 14.66 -5.11
CA SER A 387 6.00 13.81 -5.76
C SER A 387 6.50 13.24 -7.09
N VAL A 388 7.21 14.04 -7.89
CA VAL A 388 7.81 13.56 -9.16
C VAL A 388 8.92 12.55 -8.89
N ILE A 389 9.82 12.84 -7.93
CA ILE A 389 10.90 11.92 -7.55
C ILE A 389 10.32 10.59 -7.08
N CYS A 390 9.36 10.63 -6.17
CA CYS A 390 8.71 9.43 -5.66
C CYS A 390 7.98 8.65 -6.77
N ALA A 391 7.24 9.32 -7.65
CA ALA A 391 6.56 8.67 -8.77
C ALA A 391 7.53 7.99 -9.75
N VAL A 392 8.72 8.54 -9.94
CA VAL A 392 9.77 7.89 -10.76
C VAL A 392 10.35 6.70 -10.01
N LEU A 393 10.77 6.88 -8.77
CA LEU A 393 11.46 5.85 -7.99
C LEU A 393 10.57 4.65 -7.69
N VAL A 394 9.28 4.86 -7.40
CA VAL A 394 8.33 3.77 -7.14
C VAL A 394 8.13 2.86 -8.36
N ASN A 395 8.36 3.36 -9.56
CA ASN A 395 8.31 2.55 -10.77
C ASN A 395 9.65 1.84 -11.08
N LEU A 396 10.70 2.13 -10.34
CA LEU A 396 11.99 1.42 -10.43
C LEU A 396 12.14 0.41 -9.27
N ALA A 397 11.41 0.62 -8.17
CA ALA A 397 11.59 -0.13 -6.94
C ALA A 397 10.28 -0.21 -6.13
N ASN A 398 10.26 -1.07 -5.10
CA ASN A 398 9.08 -1.33 -4.27
C ASN A 398 8.54 -0.03 -3.61
N ASN A 399 7.25 0.26 -3.79
CA ASN A 399 6.61 1.48 -3.30
C ASN A 399 6.62 1.63 -1.77
N GLN A 400 6.55 0.54 -1.04
CA GLN A 400 6.58 0.55 0.43
C GLN A 400 7.96 0.94 0.96
N ALA A 401 9.02 0.40 0.32
CA ALA A 401 10.39 0.76 0.64
C ALA A 401 10.67 2.25 0.34
N ILE A 402 10.16 2.75 -0.80
CA ILE A 402 10.30 4.18 -1.14
C ILE A 402 9.56 5.06 -0.12
N CYS A 403 8.34 4.70 0.29
CA CYS A 403 7.62 5.42 1.33
C CYS A 403 8.36 5.42 2.66
N ALA A 404 8.83 4.26 3.10
CA ALA A 404 9.59 4.13 4.35
C ALA A 404 10.86 5.00 4.36
N LEU A 405 11.56 5.05 3.21
CA LEU A 405 12.76 5.89 3.02
C LEU A 405 12.42 7.38 3.05
N PHE A 406 11.44 7.80 2.23
CA PHE A 406 11.21 9.23 1.99
C PHE A 406 10.43 9.90 3.11
N THR A 407 9.66 9.17 3.92
CA THR A 407 8.89 9.78 5.01
C THR A 407 9.77 10.55 5.99
N PRO A 408 10.83 10.00 6.60
CA PRO A 408 11.68 10.76 7.52
C PRO A 408 12.41 11.92 6.82
N ILE A 409 12.82 11.75 5.56
CA ILE A 409 13.47 12.83 4.78
C ILE A 409 12.50 14.00 4.58
N VAL A 410 11.26 13.71 4.16
CA VAL A 410 10.24 14.73 3.93
C VAL A 410 9.85 15.44 5.21
N LEU A 411 9.79 14.72 6.33
CA LEU A 411 9.54 15.31 7.65
C LEU A 411 10.68 16.24 8.08
N THR A 412 11.92 15.79 7.98
CA THR A 412 13.10 16.61 8.32
C THR A 412 13.15 17.91 7.51
N VAL A 413 12.99 17.81 6.19
CA VAL A 413 13.00 18.99 5.30
C VAL A 413 11.77 19.86 5.54
N GLY A 414 10.60 19.25 5.73
CA GLY A 414 9.34 19.96 6.02
C GLY A 414 9.42 20.79 7.30
N THR A 415 10.01 20.23 8.36
CA THR A 415 10.26 20.96 9.62
C THR A 415 11.18 22.15 9.40
N ALA A 416 12.26 21.98 8.62
CA ALA A 416 13.18 23.08 8.30
C ALA A 416 12.55 24.19 7.45
N LEU A 417 11.49 23.86 6.68
CA LEU A 417 10.74 24.83 5.86
C LEU A 417 9.53 25.42 6.59
N ASP A 418 9.29 25.08 7.86
CA ASP A 418 8.08 25.44 8.62
C ASP A 418 6.79 25.07 7.84
N ALA A 419 6.81 23.90 7.19
CA ALA A 419 5.73 23.45 6.33
C ALA A 419 4.75 22.54 7.09
N ASN A 420 3.52 22.44 6.61
CA ASN A 420 2.51 21.51 7.13
C ASN A 420 2.94 20.05 6.87
N LEU A 421 3.43 19.37 7.91
CA LEU A 421 4.01 18.03 7.82
C LEU A 421 2.98 16.95 7.41
N PRO A 422 1.74 16.90 8.00
CA PRO A 422 0.70 15.98 7.55
C PRO A 422 0.42 16.08 6.05
N MET A 423 0.29 17.30 5.53
CA MET A 423 0.08 17.56 4.11
C MET A 423 1.23 16.99 3.26
N LEU A 424 2.48 17.21 3.66
CA LEU A 424 3.66 16.75 2.92
C LEU A 424 3.68 15.22 2.78
N VAL A 425 3.49 14.51 3.90
CA VAL A 425 3.57 13.04 3.90
C VAL A 425 2.38 12.40 3.19
N VAL A 426 1.18 13.00 3.25
CA VAL A 426 0.01 12.52 2.52
C VAL A 426 0.20 12.70 1.01
N CYS A 427 0.74 13.83 0.55
CA CYS A 427 1.06 14.05 -0.87
C CYS A 427 2.15 13.08 -1.37
N MET A 428 3.23 12.91 -0.61
CA MET A 428 4.29 11.96 -0.94
C MET A 428 3.75 10.52 -1.03
N MET A 429 2.99 10.09 -0.03
CA MET A 429 2.37 8.77 -0.01
C MET A 429 1.46 8.54 -1.22
N ALA A 430 0.64 9.51 -1.56
CA ALA A 430 -0.25 9.42 -2.73
C ALA A 430 0.53 9.33 -4.05
N ALA A 431 1.65 10.04 -4.17
CA ALA A 431 2.54 9.93 -5.32
C ALA A 431 3.20 8.54 -5.43
N CYS A 432 3.53 7.92 -4.29
CA CYS A 432 4.08 6.56 -4.23
C CYS A 432 3.06 5.45 -4.48
N ASN A 433 1.77 5.74 -4.37
CA ASN A 433 0.73 4.72 -4.38
C ASN A 433 0.58 3.98 -5.72
N ILE A 434 0.85 4.64 -6.85
CA ILE A 434 0.67 4.10 -8.20
C ILE A 434 2.03 3.77 -8.84
N GLY A 435 2.54 2.59 -8.55
CA GLY A 435 3.71 2.01 -9.22
C GLY A 435 3.26 0.89 -10.15
N ILE A 436 2.96 1.19 -11.42
CA ILE A 436 2.45 0.22 -12.41
C ILE A 436 3.10 0.33 -13.79
N ILE A 437 4.10 1.20 -13.96
CA ILE A 437 4.79 1.34 -15.26
C ILE A 437 5.67 0.13 -15.52
N THR A 438 6.37 -0.36 -14.50
CA THR A 438 7.34 -1.45 -14.64
C THR A 438 7.00 -2.64 -13.71
N PRO A 439 7.36 -3.87 -14.08
CA PRO A 439 7.08 -5.06 -13.27
C PRO A 439 7.61 -5.01 -11.82
N PRO A 440 8.83 -4.51 -11.54
CA PRO A 440 9.38 -4.51 -10.18
C PRO A 440 8.74 -3.48 -9.23
N ALA A 441 7.93 -2.55 -9.73
CA ALA A 441 7.31 -1.50 -8.93
C ALA A 441 6.48 -2.04 -7.75
N THR A 442 5.62 -3.01 -8.02
CA THR A 442 4.77 -3.67 -7.01
C THR A 442 4.46 -5.10 -7.43
N THR A 443 4.05 -5.96 -6.48
CA THR A 443 3.55 -7.31 -6.80
C THR A 443 2.34 -7.25 -7.74
N LEU A 444 1.49 -6.24 -7.57
CA LEU A 444 0.36 -5.96 -8.45
C LEU A 444 0.83 -5.65 -9.88
N SER A 445 1.87 -4.82 -10.03
CA SER A 445 2.46 -4.50 -11.32
C SER A 445 3.08 -5.73 -11.99
N ALA A 446 3.80 -6.56 -11.23
CA ALA A 446 4.34 -7.81 -11.74
C ALA A 446 3.26 -8.73 -12.31
N LEU A 447 2.13 -8.87 -11.60
CA LEU A 447 0.97 -9.63 -12.10
C LEU A 447 0.34 -8.99 -13.34
N LEU A 448 0.18 -7.67 -13.36
CA LEU A 448 -0.34 -6.94 -14.51
C LEU A 448 0.51 -7.19 -15.77
N HIS A 449 1.82 -7.08 -15.64
CA HIS A 449 2.76 -7.31 -16.74
C HIS A 449 2.91 -8.79 -17.13
N SER A 450 2.59 -9.74 -16.25
CA SER A 450 2.59 -11.18 -16.57
C SER A 450 1.42 -11.61 -17.45
N GLU A 451 0.36 -10.81 -17.52
CA GLU A 451 -0.86 -11.08 -18.29
C GLU A 451 -0.73 -10.79 -19.80
N THR A 452 0.36 -11.24 -20.39
CA THR A 452 0.76 -10.93 -21.80
C THR A 452 -0.26 -11.35 -22.84
N ALA A 453 -1.12 -12.34 -22.54
CA ALA A 453 -2.17 -12.77 -23.43
C ALA A 453 -3.26 -11.70 -23.65
N TRP A 454 -3.61 -10.95 -22.59
CA TRP A 454 -4.64 -9.90 -22.63
C TRP A 454 -4.06 -8.50 -22.73
N ILE A 455 -2.84 -8.30 -22.23
CA ILE A 455 -2.16 -7.01 -22.16
C ILE A 455 -0.87 -7.10 -23.01
N PRO A 456 -0.87 -6.62 -24.27
CA PRO A 456 0.36 -6.54 -25.06
C PRO A 456 1.41 -5.70 -24.31
N GLY A 457 2.63 -6.20 -24.16
CA GLY A 457 3.65 -5.63 -23.28
C GLY A 457 3.90 -4.13 -23.52
N ARG A 458 3.96 -3.67 -24.79
CA ARG A 458 4.09 -2.24 -25.10
C ARG A 458 2.94 -1.40 -24.52
N LEU A 459 1.73 -1.91 -24.56
CA LEU A 459 0.55 -1.19 -24.03
C LEU A 459 0.55 -1.12 -22.51
N ALA A 460 1.10 -2.14 -21.83
CA ALA A 460 1.26 -2.10 -20.37
C ALA A 460 2.07 -0.87 -19.93
N TYR A 461 3.20 -0.62 -20.56
CA TYR A 461 4.04 0.57 -20.26
C TYR A 461 3.30 1.88 -20.60
N VAL A 462 2.62 1.96 -21.73
CA VAL A 462 1.90 3.18 -22.14
C VAL A 462 0.77 3.51 -21.18
N TYR A 463 -0.09 2.53 -20.86
CA TYR A 463 -1.19 2.76 -19.92
C TYR A 463 -0.66 3.00 -18.49
N GLY A 464 0.36 2.24 -18.07
CA GLY A 464 1.03 2.47 -16.80
C GLY A 464 1.52 3.90 -16.66
N PHE A 465 2.21 4.43 -17.68
CA PHE A 465 2.67 5.81 -17.71
C PHE A 465 1.51 6.82 -17.64
N ILE A 466 0.47 6.65 -18.46
CA ILE A 466 -0.69 7.54 -18.47
C ILE A 466 -1.33 7.61 -17.08
N TYR A 467 -1.63 6.48 -16.45
CA TYR A 467 -2.28 6.46 -15.15
C TYR A 467 -1.37 6.96 -14.02
N THR A 468 -0.06 6.73 -14.10
CA THR A 468 0.91 7.32 -13.16
C THR A 468 0.95 8.85 -13.28
N MET A 469 0.93 9.39 -14.50
CA MET A 469 0.84 10.84 -14.72
C MET A 469 -0.45 11.42 -14.15
N PHE A 470 -1.57 10.75 -14.31
CA PHE A 470 -2.82 11.20 -13.72
C PHE A 470 -2.84 11.12 -12.20
N ASN A 471 -2.23 10.09 -11.61
CA ASN A 471 -2.05 10.05 -10.17
C ASN A 471 -1.22 11.24 -9.67
N LEU A 472 -0.15 11.58 -10.38
CA LEU A 472 0.67 12.75 -10.05
C LEU A 472 -0.12 14.05 -10.15
N LEU A 473 -0.91 14.25 -11.23
CA LEU A 473 -1.79 15.40 -11.37
C LEU A 473 -2.87 15.44 -10.27
N ASN A 474 -3.47 14.29 -9.95
CA ASN A 474 -4.44 14.18 -8.85
C ASN A 474 -3.79 14.55 -7.50
N THR A 475 -2.57 14.11 -7.26
CA THR A 475 -1.81 14.48 -6.05
C THR A 475 -1.56 15.99 -5.99
N ILE A 476 -1.09 16.60 -7.06
CA ILE A 476 -0.71 18.02 -7.10
C ILE A 476 -1.94 18.94 -7.07
N PHE A 477 -3.00 18.62 -7.82
CA PHE A 477 -4.13 19.53 -8.00
C PHE A 477 -5.35 19.24 -7.12
N ILE A 478 -5.43 18.06 -6.51
CA ILE A 478 -6.56 17.68 -5.65
C ILE A 478 -6.08 17.38 -4.22
N ILE A 479 -5.14 16.43 -4.06
CA ILE A 479 -4.71 16.00 -2.71
C ILE A 479 -3.98 17.15 -2.02
N TYR A 480 -3.03 17.79 -2.68
CA TYR A 480 -2.27 18.89 -2.09
C TYR A 480 -3.17 20.05 -1.58
N PRO A 481 -4.02 20.69 -2.41
CA PRO A 481 -4.81 21.81 -1.90
C PRO A 481 -5.82 21.40 -0.83
N LEU A 482 -6.41 20.19 -0.90
CA LEU A 482 -7.30 19.69 0.14
C LEU A 482 -6.54 19.40 1.43
N SER A 483 -5.33 18.82 1.34
CA SER A 483 -4.51 18.56 2.52
C SER A 483 -4.03 19.85 3.18
N ALA A 484 -3.68 20.87 2.39
CA ALA A 484 -3.31 22.19 2.90
C ALA A 484 -4.45 22.92 3.63
N MET A 485 -5.71 22.57 3.30
CA MET A 485 -6.89 23.18 3.93
C MET A 485 -7.41 22.42 5.15
N LEU A 486 -7.21 21.09 5.19
CA LEU A 486 -7.91 20.19 6.12
C LEU A 486 -6.98 19.52 7.14
N LEU A 487 -5.70 19.41 6.83
CA LEU A 487 -4.67 18.84 7.71
C LEU A 487 -3.76 19.93 8.26
#